data_bbaa04815e6f4c9f9d5f658565602c76
#
_entry.id   bbaa04815e6f4c9f9d5f658565602c76
#
_cell.length_a   1.000
_cell.length_b   1.000
_cell.length_c   1.000
_cell.angle_alpha   90.00
_cell.angle_beta   90.00
_cell.angle_gamma   90.00
#
_symmetry.space_group_name_H-M   'P 1'
#
loop_
_entity.id
_entity.type
_entity.pdbx_description
1 polymer ?
#
loop_
_entity_poly.entity_id
_entity_poly.type
_entity_poly.pdbx_seq_one_letter_code
_entity_poly.pdbx_strand_id
1 'polypeptide(L)'
;MRRRELLKAASAGVAALAALAAPRIGRAEKTNKLVFVPAVDLNVLDPVVTQIRSTRNHAYLVFDTLYGIDTNWTAQPQMVEGHQVEEDGLVWTLRLRDGLHFHDNEPVLARDVVASIRRFAARISLADALMVATEELSVPDDRTVRFRLKRPFPHLPEALAGPGANVPAIMPERLASTSPFQPVGEIVGSGPYRFLRDEHISGARAAYERFPLYQPRASGPVGFTSGPKVAHFHRVEWLTLDNFSAMAALRNGEIDWWEIPLTDQATALAHDRDITVISQYATAMGCLRFNHLHSPFNNVAVRQALLGAVDQAEAMTAVASTDHTFWHDGIGLFPTGTPLANDAGIEVLRRPRDYAAARQALAGAGYNGEKIVILVPTDVQEIRALGLAGTDQLRLAGMNVDLQEMELGASLRRRQSRAAPDKGGWSAFFGLIDRSTPNTNPYGNYWIRADGPAAWLGWPTSPRIEALRAAWLYAASLDEQRRICTELQLQLWQDVPYIPMGEYYQSSAYRKDLLDVLPGCFAVFWGIRRA
;
A
#
# COMPACT_ATOMS: atom_id res chain seq x y z
N MET A 1 27.66 14.62 -71.77
CA MET A 1 27.09 14.69 -70.42
C MET A 1 27.54 13.49 -69.63
N ARG A 2 28.25 13.68 -68.53
CA ARG A 2 28.97 12.62 -67.80
C ARG A 2 28.02 11.90 -66.84
N ARG A 3 28.02 10.59 -66.85
CA ARG A 3 27.20 9.69 -65.98
C ARG A 3 27.19 10.08 -64.49
N ARG A 4 28.15 10.89 -64.03
CA ARG A 4 28.25 11.34 -62.62
C ARG A 4 27.27 12.43 -62.23
N GLU A 5 26.70 13.16 -63.16
CA GLU A 5 25.76 14.26 -62.85
C GLU A 5 24.30 13.78 -62.77
N LEU A 6 23.96 12.69 -63.50
CA LEU A 6 22.66 12.03 -63.40
C LEU A 6 22.47 11.28 -62.06
N LEU A 7 23.55 10.77 -61.47
CA LEU A 7 23.52 10.12 -60.16
C LEU A 7 23.38 11.09 -58.99
N LYS A 8 23.83 12.34 -59.14
CA LYS A 8 23.64 13.39 -58.09
C LYS A 8 22.24 14.00 -58.11
N ALA A 9 21.57 14.04 -59.23
CA ALA A 9 20.17 14.51 -59.31
C ALA A 9 19.15 13.49 -58.80
N ALA A 10 19.43 12.18 -58.92
CA ALA A 10 18.57 11.11 -58.41
C ALA A 10 18.64 10.96 -56.88
N SER A 11 19.81 11.24 -56.27
CA SER A 11 19.96 11.15 -54.82
C SER A 11 19.36 12.31 -54.03
N ALA A 12 19.25 13.50 -54.65
CA ALA A 12 18.61 14.68 -54.03
C ALA A 12 17.07 14.58 -54.06
N GLY A 13 16.48 13.91 -55.06
CA GLY A 13 15.02 13.75 -55.19
C GLY A 13 14.44 12.71 -54.22
N VAL A 14 15.20 11.67 -53.87
CA VAL A 14 14.77 10.61 -52.94
C VAL A 14 14.85 11.09 -51.49
N ALA A 15 15.82 11.93 -51.16
CA ALA A 15 15.94 12.49 -49.79
C ALA A 15 14.83 13.55 -49.50
N ALA A 16 14.36 14.27 -50.51
CA ALA A 16 13.28 15.27 -50.34
C ALA A 16 11.87 14.63 -50.24
N LEU A 17 11.65 13.45 -50.84
CA LEU A 17 10.38 12.70 -50.74
C LEU A 17 10.32 11.88 -49.45
N ALA A 18 11.44 11.48 -48.85
CA ALA A 18 11.47 10.80 -47.56
C ALA A 18 11.21 11.77 -46.38
N ALA A 19 11.50 13.05 -46.53
CA ALA A 19 11.25 14.08 -45.50
C ALA A 19 9.78 14.56 -45.46
N LEU A 20 8.96 14.28 -46.50
CA LEU A 20 7.54 14.61 -46.55
C LEU A 20 6.62 13.45 -46.12
N ALA A 21 7.15 12.24 -45.91
CA ALA A 21 6.43 11.05 -45.52
C ALA A 21 6.76 10.59 -44.09
N ALA A 22 7.32 11.43 -43.24
CA ALA A 22 7.35 11.14 -41.80
C ALA A 22 5.92 11.31 -41.25
N PRO A 23 5.28 10.25 -40.82
CA PRO A 23 3.88 10.33 -40.43
C PRO A 23 3.76 11.23 -39.20
N ARG A 24 2.89 12.21 -39.25
CA ARG A 24 2.36 12.95 -38.10
C ARG A 24 1.54 12.03 -37.15
N ILE A 25 1.59 10.73 -37.34
CA ILE A 25 0.90 9.69 -36.57
C ILE A 25 1.40 9.69 -35.11
N GLY A 26 2.69 9.99 -34.85
CA GLY A 26 3.26 9.87 -33.50
C GLY A 26 2.76 10.87 -32.47
N ARG A 27 2.20 12.02 -32.87
CA ARG A 27 1.82 13.07 -31.91
C ARG A 27 0.37 12.92 -31.42
N ALA A 28 -0.56 12.53 -32.27
CA ALA A 28 -1.94 12.28 -31.90
C ALA A 28 -2.11 10.98 -31.09
N GLU A 29 -1.30 9.95 -31.39
CA GLU A 29 -1.26 8.70 -30.64
C GLU A 29 -0.66 8.89 -29.27
N LYS A 30 0.39 9.72 -29.14
CA LYS A 30 1.05 10.05 -27.87
C LYS A 30 0.17 10.89 -26.92
N THR A 31 -0.75 11.71 -27.45
CA THR A 31 -1.66 12.52 -26.63
C THR A 31 -2.76 11.71 -25.96
N ASN A 32 -3.04 10.51 -26.44
CA ASN A 32 -4.18 9.68 -26.00
C ASN A 32 -3.76 8.44 -25.18
N LYS A 33 -2.45 8.27 -24.97
CA LYS A 33 -1.85 7.13 -24.27
C LYS A 33 -0.99 7.60 -23.10
N LEU A 34 -1.09 6.87 -21.98
CA LEU A 34 -0.22 7.00 -20.80
C LEU A 34 0.63 5.73 -20.67
N VAL A 35 1.95 5.88 -20.63
CA VAL A 35 2.90 4.78 -20.42
C VAL A 35 3.49 4.86 -19.03
N PHE A 36 3.30 3.82 -18.23
CA PHE A 36 3.64 3.74 -16.82
C PHE A 36 4.60 2.58 -16.53
N VAL A 37 5.57 2.80 -15.65
CA VAL A 37 6.45 1.76 -15.12
C VAL A 37 6.11 1.54 -13.64
N PRO A 38 5.50 0.40 -13.28
CA PRO A 38 5.15 0.07 -11.91
C PRO A 38 6.42 -0.29 -11.09
N ALA A 39 6.35 -0.11 -9.78
CA ALA A 39 7.43 -0.48 -8.86
C ALA A 39 7.73 -1.99 -8.83
N VAL A 40 6.73 -2.81 -9.11
CA VAL A 40 6.83 -4.28 -9.21
C VAL A 40 5.94 -4.79 -10.33
N ASP A 41 6.31 -5.91 -10.94
CA ASP A 41 5.54 -6.53 -12.02
C ASP A 41 4.13 -6.96 -11.59
N LEU A 42 3.19 -6.97 -12.54
CA LEU A 42 1.80 -7.36 -12.34
C LEU A 42 1.62 -8.87 -12.57
N ASN A 43 1.81 -9.65 -11.53
CA ASN A 43 1.73 -11.13 -11.60
C ASN A 43 0.38 -11.67 -11.12
N VAL A 44 -0.32 -10.95 -10.24
CA VAL A 44 -1.61 -11.35 -9.69
C VAL A 44 -2.64 -10.26 -10.02
N LEU A 45 -3.74 -10.65 -10.63
CA LEU A 45 -4.76 -9.71 -11.13
C LEU A 45 -5.93 -9.52 -10.14
N ASP A 46 -6.16 -10.48 -9.26
CA ASP A 46 -7.26 -10.44 -8.30
C ASP A 46 -6.87 -9.69 -7.02
N PRO A 47 -7.47 -8.52 -6.74
CA PRO A 47 -7.10 -7.69 -5.60
C PRO A 47 -7.52 -8.24 -4.24
N VAL A 48 -8.41 -9.24 -4.22
CA VAL A 48 -8.88 -9.84 -2.95
C VAL A 48 -7.85 -10.82 -2.39
N VAL A 49 -7.11 -11.53 -3.26
CA VAL A 49 -6.22 -12.63 -2.83
C VAL A 49 -4.81 -12.18 -2.46
N THR A 50 -4.40 -10.95 -2.78
CA THR A 50 -3.03 -10.47 -2.58
C THR A 50 -2.96 -9.04 -2.07
N GLN A 51 -1.81 -8.68 -1.48
CA GLN A 51 -1.48 -7.33 -1.00
C GLN A 51 -0.38 -6.66 -1.84
N ILE A 52 -0.08 -7.19 -3.03
CA ILE A 52 0.97 -6.66 -3.90
C ILE A 52 0.55 -5.29 -4.45
N ARG A 53 1.47 -4.33 -4.43
CA ARG A 53 1.25 -2.94 -4.86
C ARG A 53 0.74 -2.84 -6.30
N SER A 54 1.35 -3.56 -7.24
CA SER A 54 0.91 -3.54 -8.65
C SER A 54 -0.52 -4.05 -8.82
N THR A 55 -0.92 -5.09 -8.07
CA THR A 55 -2.30 -5.57 -8.07
C THR A 55 -3.27 -4.53 -7.52
N ARG A 56 -2.89 -3.79 -6.49
CA ARG A 56 -3.70 -2.68 -5.96
C ARG A 56 -3.88 -1.57 -7.00
N ASN A 57 -2.80 -1.13 -7.65
CA ASN A 57 -2.85 -0.11 -8.69
C ASN A 57 -3.71 -0.58 -9.88
N HIS A 58 -3.55 -1.84 -10.32
CA HIS A 58 -4.39 -2.51 -11.31
C HIS A 58 -5.86 -2.51 -10.88
N ALA A 59 -6.13 -2.84 -9.61
CA ALA A 59 -7.49 -2.93 -9.11
C ALA A 59 -8.24 -1.61 -9.23
N TYR A 60 -7.59 -0.48 -8.90
CA TYR A 60 -8.21 0.84 -9.03
C TYR A 60 -8.37 1.33 -10.47
N LEU A 61 -7.65 0.77 -11.45
CA LEU A 61 -7.97 0.96 -12.87
C LEU A 61 -9.25 0.23 -13.25
N VAL A 62 -9.37 -1.03 -12.82
CA VAL A 62 -10.32 -2.01 -13.35
C VAL A 62 -11.60 -2.10 -12.54
N PHE A 63 -11.53 -1.94 -11.22
CA PHE A 63 -12.69 -2.06 -10.33
C PHE A 63 -13.01 -0.71 -9.69
N ASP A 64 -14.29 -0.48 -9.43
CA ASP A 64 -14.71 0.60 -8.55
C ASP A 64 -15.12 0.04 -7.18
N THR A 65 -15.32 0.91 -6.21
CA THR A 65 -15.61 0.61 -4.82
C THR A 65 -16.86 1.36 -4.35
N LEU A 66 -17.53 0.89 -3.31
CA LEU A 66 -18.73 1.56 -2.79
C LEU A 66 -18.42 2.94 -2.22
N TYR A 67 -17.29 3.04 -1.51
CA TYR A 67 -16.74 4.28 -0.97
C TYR A 67 -15.29 4.44 -1.43
N GLY A 68 -14.82 5.67 -1.52
CA GLY A 68 -13.42 6.02 -1.68
C GLY A 68 -12.91 6.76 -0.44
N ILE A 69 -11.61 6.91 -0.28
CA ILE A 69 -10.99 7.69 0.80
C ILE A 69 -10.47 8.99 0.21
N ASP A 70 -10.77 10.12 0.85
CA ASP A 70 -10.24 11.43 0.49
C ASP A 70 -8.88 11.74 1.17
N THR A 71 -8.32 12.90 0.89
CA THR A 71 -7.03 13.34 1.46
C THR A 71 -7.06 13.56 2.97
N ASN A 72 -8.23 13.66 3.58
CA ASN A 72 -8.43 13.74 5.03
C ASN A 72 -8.65 12.38 5.69
N TRP A 73 -8.46 11.28 4.92
CA TRP A 73 -8.72 9.91 5.33
C TRP A 73 -10.18 9.61 5.68
N THR A 74 -11.11 10.41 5.15
CA THR A 74 -12.55 10.23 5.35
C THR A 74 -13.15 9.42 4.21
N ALA A 75 -14.01 8.47 4.55
CA ALA A 75 -14.74 7.68 3.56
C ALA A 75 -15.79 8.53 2.86
N GLN A 76 -15.73 8.60 1.54
CA GLN A 76 -16.62 9.34 0.67
C GLN A 76 -17.42 8.39 -0.22
N PRO A 77 -18.73 8.61 -0.43
CA PRO A 77 -19.52 7.81 -1.37
C PRO A 77 -18.88 7.77 -2.75
N GLN A 78 -18.78 6.59 -3.37
CA GLN A 78 -18.25 6.40 -4.73
C GLN A 78 -19.27 5.74 -5.66
N MET A 79 -19.48 4.42 -5.60
CA MET A 79 -20.56 3.76 -6.35
C MET A 79 -21.94 3.97 -5.72
N VAL A 80 -22.01 4.23 -4.42
CA VAL A 80 -23.26 4.59 -3.75
C VAL A 80 -23.58 6.08 -3.92
N GLU A 81 -24.86 6.43 -4.01
CA GLU A 81 -25.34 7.82 -3.92
C GLU A 81 -24.97 8.41 -2.55
N GLY A 82 -25.19 7.62 -1.50
CA GLY A 82 -24.96 7.88 -0.11
C GLY A 82 -25.52 6.73 0.74
N HIS A 83 -25.72 6.98 2.01
CA HIS A 83 -26.33 6.03 2.93
C HIS A 83 -27.32 6.73 3.85
N GLN A 84 -28.29 5.96 4.37
CA GLN A 84 -29.20 6.35 5.44
C GLN A 84 -28.91 5.46 6.65
N VAL A 85 -28.96 6.06 7.84
CA VAL A 85 -28.71 5.37 9.11
C VAL A 85 -29.94 5.56 9.99
N GLU A 86 -30.49 4.45 10.44
CA GLU A 86 -31.72 4.39 11.23
C GLU A 86 -31.49 3.50 12.47
N GLU A 87 -32.47 3.51 13.38
CA GLU A 87 -32.46 2.67 14.59
C GLU A 87 -31.16 2.83 15.40
N ASP A 88 -30.75 4.08 15.66
CA ASP A 88 -29.52 4.41 16.43
C ASP A 88 -28.25 3.74 15.89
N GLY A 89 -28.14 3.60 14.57
CA GLY A 89 -26.98 3.02 13.91
C GLY A 89 -27.06 1.52 13.68
N LEU A 90 -28.21 0.90 13.92
CA LEU A 90 -28.43 -0.53 13.69
C LEU A 90 -28.85 -0.87 12.26
N VAL A 91 -29.43 0.08 11.54
CA VAL A 91 -29.86 -0.14 10.16
C VAL A 91 -29.16 0.84 9.23
N TRP A 92 -28.47 0.32 8.24
CA TRP A 92 -27.81 1.10 7.20
C TRP A 92 -28.37 0.72 5.83
N THR A 93 -28.84 1.71 5.09
CA THR A 93 -29.36 1.55 3.74
C THR A 93 -28.46 2.28 2.76
N LEU A 94 -27.82 1.55 1.86
CA LEU A 94 -26.91 2.05 0.83
C LEU A 94 -27.60 1.94 -0.53
N ARG A 95 -27.65 3.05 -1.28
CA ARG A 95 -28.25 3.07 -2.61
C ARG A 95 -27.18 3.25 -3.68
N LEU A 96 -27.14 2.38 -4.69
CA LEU A 96 -26.27 2.50 -5.84
C LEU A 96 -26.70 3.66 -6.75
N ARG A 97 -25.71 4.37 -7.33
CA ARG A 97 -25.93 5.37 -8.39
C ARG A 97 -26.54 4.74 -9.63
N ASP A 98 -27.20 5.56 -10.45
CA ASP A 98 -27.68 5.13 -11.77
C ASP A 98 -26.52 4.92 -12.75
N GLY A 99 -26.74 4.06 -13.75
CA GLY A 99 -25.87 3.91 -14.90
C GLY A 99 -24.54 3.20 -14.63
N LEU A 100 -24.41 2.46 -13.52
CA LEU A 100 -23.24 1.65 -13.24
C LEU A 100 -23.23 0.37 -14.08
N HIS A 101 -22.13 0.11 -14.79
CA HIS A 101 -21.95 -1.08 -15.63
C HIS A 101 -20.62 -1.78 -15.33
N PHE A 102 -20.62 -3.09 -15.52
CA PHE A 102 -19.41 -3.89 -15.60
C PHE A 102 -18.79 -3.82 -17.00
N HIS A 103 -17.53 -4.26 -17.13
CA HIS A 103 -16.79 -4.25 -18.40
C HIS A 103 -17.36 -5.20 -19.49
N ASP A 104 -18.23 -6.11 -19.10
CA ASP A 104 -19.03 -6.96 -20.03
C ASP A 104 -20.35 -6.29 -20.45
N ASN A 105 -20.57 -5.03 -20.07
CA ASN A 105 -21.72 -4.17 -20.31
C ASN A 105 -22.98 -4.55 -19.50
N GLU A 106 -22.92 -5.55 -18.61
CA GLU A 106 -24.01 -5.84 -17.70
C GLU A 106 -24.14 -4.75 -16.62
N PRO A 107 -25.36 -4.44 -16.15
CA PRO A 107 -25.56 -3.48 -15.07
C PRO A 107 -25.00 -4.01 -13.75
N VAL A 108 -24.47 -3.11 -12.91
CA VAL A 108 -24.09 -3.43 -11.54
C VAL A 108 -25.32 -3.44 -10.66
N LEU A 109 -25.63 -4.57 -10.03
CA LEU A 109 -26.78 -4.75 -9.17
C LEU A 109 -26.38 -4.96 -7.70
N ALA A 110 -27.31 -4.71 -6.79
CA ALA A 110 -27.08 -4.86 -5.36
C ALA A 110 -26.67 -6.29 -4.94
N ARG A 111 -27.08 -7.32 -5.68
CA ARG A 111 -26.64 -8.72 -5.48
C ARG A 111 -25.14 -8.88 -5.72
N ASP A 112 -24.59 -8.21 -6.74
CA ASP A 112 -23.16 -8.21 -7.05
C ASP A 112 -22.36 -7.58 -5.91
N VAL A 113 -22.90 -6.49 -5.37
CA VAL A 113 -22.32 -5.79 -4.22
C VAL A 113 -22.30 -6.67 -2.99
N VAL A 114 -23.40 -7.34 -2.65
CA VAL A 114 -23.48 -8.23 -1.48
C VAL A 114 -22.52 -9.41 -1.61
N ALA A 115 -22.43 -10.03 -2.80
CA ALA A 115 -21.48 -11.10 -3.08
C ALA A 115 -20.04 -10.60 -2.93
N SER A 116 -19.71 -9.42 -3.49
CA SER A 116 -18.40 -8.80 -3.40
C SER A 116 -18.02 -8.49 -1.93
N ILE A 117 -18.93 -7.91 -1.14
CA ILE A 117 -18.70 -7.63 0.28
C ILE A 117 -18.36 -8.92 1.04
N ARG A 118 -19.13 -9.98 0.87
CA ARG A 118 -18.88 -11.28 1.52
C ARG A 118 -17.52 -11.84 1.15
N ARG A 119 -17.09 -11.67 -0.11
CA ARG A 119 -15.79 -12.15 -0.57
C ARG A 119 -14.63 -11.37 0.03
N PHE A 120 -14.62 -10.04 -0.08
CA PHE A 120 -13.47 -9.28 0.40
C PHE A 120 -13.43 -9.16 1.94
N ALA A 121 -14.57 -9.24 2.63
CA ALA A 121 -14.61 -9.21 4.09
C ALA A 121 -13.77 -10.33 4.71
N ALA A 122 -13.73 -11.51 4.09
CA ALA A 122 -12.88 -12.62 4.55
C ALA A 122 -11.36 -12.31 4.48
N ARG A 123 -10.96 -11.19 3.87
CA ARG A 123 -9.55 -10.79 3.66
C ARG A 123 -9.20 -9.43 4.27
N ILE A 124 -10.17 -8.62 4.62
CA ILE A 124 -9.99 -7.26 5.15
C ILE A 124 -10.54 -7.22 6.57
N SER A 125 -9.66 -7.09 7.56
CA SER A 125 -10.02 -7.20 8.99
C SER A 125 -11.17 -6.28 9.42
N LEU A 126 -11.21 -5.04 8.92
CA LEU A 126 -12.28 -4.10 9.29
C LEU A 126 -13.62 -4.50 8.65
N ALA A 127 -13.60 -5.03 7.43
CA ALA A 127 -14.79 -5.54 6.77
C ALA A 127 -15.27 -6.87 7.40
N ASP A 128 -14.34 -7.72 7.85
CA ASP A 128 -14.67 -8.92 8.62
C ASP A 128 -15.37 -8.54 9.94
N ALA A 129 -14.84 -7.54 10.66
CA ALA A 129 -15.48 -7.03 11.88
C ALA A 129 -16.89 -6.46 11.61
N LEU A 130 -17.10 -5.79 10.49
CA LEU A 130 -18.42 -5.36 10.05
C LEU A 130 -19.34 -6.56 9.83
N MET A 131 -18.88 -7.62 9.14
CA MET A 131 -19.68 -8.82 8.92
C MET A 131 -20.01 -9.57 10.21
N VAL A 132 -19.08 -9.61 11.18
CA VAL A 132 -19.35 -10.16 12.52
C VAL A 132 -20.43 -9.34 13.26
N ALA A 133 -20.42 -8.02 13.13
CA ALA A 133 -21.42 -7.12 13.69
C ALA A 133 -22.77 -7.18 12.94
N THR A 134 -22.80 -7.72 11.72
CA THR A 134 -23.99 -7.80 10.87
C THR A 134 -24.87 -8.98 11.30
N GLU A 135 -26.16 -8.71 11.50
CA GLU A 135 -27.21 -9.72 11.67
C GLU A 135 -27.72 -10.19 10.31
N GLU A 136 -28.03 -9.21 9.44
CA GLU A 136 -28.57 -9.47 8.11
C GLU A 136 -27.93 -8.50 7.11
N LEU A 137 -27.52 -9.04 5.95
CA LEU A 137 -27.12 -8.28 4.76
C LEU A 137 -28.03 -8.70 3.61
N SER A 138 -28.93 -7.80 3.21
CA SER A 138 -30.03 -8.06 2.27
C SER A 138 -30.04 -7.11 1.09
N VAL A 139 -30.83 -7.50 0.07
CA VAL A 139 -31.02 -6.81 -1.22
C VAL A 139 -32.51 -6.52 -1.36
N PRO A 140 -33.04 -5.39 -0.85
CA PRO A 140 -34.45 -5.03 -0.99
C PRO A 140 -34.92 -4.83 -2.42
N ASP A 141 -34.03 -4.30 -3.27
CA ASP A 141 -34.22 -4.12 -4.72
C ASP A 141 -32.86 -4.15 -5.46
N ASP A 142 -32.87 -4.04 -6.78
CA ASP A 142 -31.68 -4.15 -7.62
C ASP A 142 -30.59 -3.10 -7.34
N ARG A 143 -30.91 -2.00 -6.61
CA ARG A 143 -29.99 -0.91 -6.33
C ARG A 143 -29.77 -0.65 -4.84
N THR A 144 -30.45 -1.37 -3.96
CA THR A 144 -30.42 -1.12 -2.53
C THR A 144 -29.76 -2.29 -1.80
N VAL A 145 -28.74 -1.95 -1.02
CA VAL A 145 -28.09 -2.88 -0.09
C VAL A 145 -28.43 -2.44 1.33
N ARG A 146 -28.90 -3.35 2.16
CA ARG A 146 -29.29 -3.07 3.54
C ARG A 146 -28.54 -3.94 4.53
N PHE A 147 -27.89 -3.29 5.51
CA PHE A 147 -27.32 -3.93 6.69
C PHE A 147 -28.27 -3.75 7.86
N ARG A 148 -28.57 -4.84 8.56
CA ARG A 148 -29.10 -4.87 9.92
C ARG A 148 -27.98 -5.36 10.83
N LEU A 149 -27.61 -4.55 11.81
CA LEU A 149 -26.48 -4.81 12.70
C LEU A 149 -26.98 -5.25 14.07
N LYS A 150 -26.22 -6.14 14.73
CA LYS A 150 -26.44 -6.58 16.13
C LYS A 150 -26.12 -5.46 17.14
N ARG A 151 -25.27 -4.52 16.72
CA ARG A 151 -24.80 -3.35 17.48
C ARG A 151 -24.30 -2.28 16.51
N PRO A 152 -24.33 -0.99 16.87
CA PRO A 152 -23.84 0.09 16.01
C PRO A 152 -22.39 -0.15 15.59
N PHE A 153 -22.08 0.11 14.32
CA PHE A 153 -20.74 0.00 13.74
C PHE A 153 -20.43 1.27 12.95
N PRO A 154 -19.83 2.29 13.61
CA PRO A 154 -19.64 3.62 12.99
C PRO A 154 -18.67 3.61 11.81
N HIS A 155 -17.79 2.62 11.71
CA HIS A 155 -16.80 2.48 10.64
C HIS A 155 -17.30 1.71 9.41
N LEU A 156 -18.61 1.60 9.17
CA LEU A 156 -19.16 0.89 8.02
C LEU A 156 -18.68 1.49 6.69
N PRO A 157 -18.68 2.82 6.47
CA PRO A 157 -18.15 3.40 5.24
C PRO A 157 -16.65 3.11 5.05
N GLU A 158 -15.84 3.22 6.10
CA GLU A 158 -14.40 2.94 6.06
C GLU A 158 -14.10 1.47 5.76
N ALA A 159 -14.90 0.55 6.31
CA ALA A 159 -14.79 -0.88 6.03
C ALA A 159 -15.05 -1.24 4.57
N LEU A 160 -15.87 -0.43 3.88
CA LEU A 160 -16.24 -0.60 2.47
C LEU A 160 -15.44 0.31 1.52
N ALA A 161 -14.59 1.22 2.05
CA ALA A 161 -13.76 2.13 1.27
C ALA A 161 -12.35 1.60 1.01
N GLY A 162 -11.76 1.01 2.00
CA GLY A 162 -10.45 0.38 2.10
C GLY A 162 -9.37 0.87 1.14
N PRO A 163 -8.56 1.89 1.47
CA PRO A 163 -7.42 2.27 0.62
C PRO A 163 -6.27 1.26 0.73
N GLY A 164 -6.53 0.13 1.36
CA GLY A 164 -5.55 -0.88 1.72
C GLY A 164 -5.02 -1.68 0.55
N ALA A 165 -4.13 -2.60 0.89
CA ALA A 165 -3.51 -3.49 -0.06
C ALA A 165 -4.52 -4.47 -0.69
N ASN A 166 -5.50 -4.96 0.08
CA ASN A 166 -6.66 -5.65 -0.47
C ASN A 166 -7.75 -4.61 -0.79
N VAL A 167 -8.11 -4.50 -2.05
CA VAL A 167 -9.12 -3.52 -2.51
C VAL A 167 -10.52 -4.12 -2.38
N PRO A 168 -11.51 -3.40 -1.80
CA PRO A 168 -12.91 -3.85 -1.72
C PRO A 168 -13.60 -3.71 -3.09
N ALA A 169 -13.08 -4.44 -4.06
CA ALA A 169 -13.49 -4.41 -5.46
C ALA A 169 -14.91 -4.94 -5.64
N ILE A 170 -15.76 -4.19 -6.34
CA ILE A 170 -17.08 -4.65 -6.76
C ILE A 170 -16.95 -5.35 -8.12
N MET A 171 -17.38 -6.61 -8.16
CA MET A 171 -17.31 -7.48 -9.31
C MET A 171 -18.64 -8.25 -9.50
N PRO A 172 -18.93 -8.80 -10.69
CA PRO A 172 -20.13 -9.60 -10.92
C PRO A 172 -20.27 -10.74 -9.90
N GLU A 173 -21.48 -11.02 -9.44
CA GLU A 173 -21.77 -12.08 -8.46
C GLU A 173 -21.14 -13.42 -8.84
N ARG A 174 -21.13 -13.79 -10.13
CA ARG A 174 -20.51 -15.03 -10.63
C ARG A 174 -19.01 -15.12 -10.30
N LEU A 175 -18.31 -13.97 -10.28
CA LEU A 175 -16.89 -13.88 -9.90
C LEU A 175 -16.73 -13.73 -8.38
N ALA A 176 -17.56 -12.89 -7.77
CA ALA A 176 -17.55 -12.67 -6.33
C ALA A 176 -17.90 -13.93 -5.51
N SER A 177 -18.56 -14.90 -6.11
CA SER A 177 -18.83 -16.22 -5.51
C SER A 177 -17.62 -17.16 -5.48
N THR A 178 -16.49 -16.76 -6.12
CA THR A 178 -15.21 -17.50 -6.01
C THR A 178 -14.67 -17.39 -4.59
N SER A 179 -14.02 -18.45 -4.10
CA SER A 179 -13.36 -18.44 -2.80
C SER A 179 -12.43 -17.22 -2.62
N PRO A 180 -12.46 -16.53 -1.48
CA PRO A 180 -11.58 -15.38 -1.22
C PRO A 180 -10.09 -15.75 -1.15
N PHE A 181 -9.76 -17.04 -1.17
CA PHE A 181 -8.39 -17.58 -1.16
C PHE A 181 -7.94 -18.10 -2.54
N GLN A 182 -8.80 -17.99 -3.55
CA GLN A 182 -8.50 -18.39 -4.92
C GLN A 182 -8.74 -17.21 -5.86
N PRO A 183 -7.84 -16.98 -6.84
CA PRO A 183 -8.03 -15.91 -7.81
C PRO A 183 -9.23 -16.21 -8.72
N VAL A 184 -9.91 -15.15 -9.15
CA VAL A 184 -11.00 -15.25 -10.12
C VAL A 184 -10.46 -15.68 -11.50
N GLY A 185 -11.29 -16.40 -12.28
CA GLY A 185 -10.90 -16.93 -13.58
C GLY A 185 -10.81 -15.87 -14.68
N GLU A 186 -11.53 -14.78 -14.55
CA GLU A 186 -11.55 -13.65 -15.48
C GLU A 186 -11.53 -12.31 -14.74
N ILE A 187 -11.17 -11.24 -15.45
CA ILE A 187 -11.09 -9.89 -14.88
C ILE A 187 -12.18 -9.04 -15.53
N VAL A 188 -13.29 -8.94 -14.84
CA VAL A 188 -14.44 -8.08 -15.21
C VAL A 188 -14.72 -7.17 -14.03
N GLY A 189 -14.41 -5.90 -14.18
CA GLY A 189 -14.59 -4.87 -13.17
C GLY A 189 -15.63 -3.84 -13.58
N SER A 190 -15.77 -2.80 -12.77
CA SER A 190 -16.71 -1.69 -12.93
C SER A 190 -16.00 -0.33 -12.95
N GLY A 191 -14.67 -0.34 -13.08
CA GLY A 191 -13.80 0.84 -13.00
C GLY A 191 -13.66 1.59 -14.34
N PRO A 192 -12.89 2.70 -14.33
CA PRO A 192 -12.76 3.58 -15.50
C PRO A 192 -11.99 2.98 -16.68
N TYR A 193 -11.23 1.91 -16.45
CA TYR A 193 -10.45 1.24 -17.50
C TYR A 193 -10.69 -0.26 -17.52
N ARG A 194 -10.79 -0.83 -18.70
CA ARG A 194 -10.90 -2.28 -18.95
C ARG A 194 -9.52 -2.88 -19.19
N PHE A 195 -9.21 -3.97 -18.51
CA PHE A 195 -7.97 -4.73 -18.70
C PHE A 195 -7.99 -5.51 -20.02
N LEU A 196 -6.90 -5.43 -20.78
CA LEU A 196 -6.73 -6.12 -22.07
C LEU A 196 -5.91 -7.40 -21.85
N ARG A 197 -6.59 -8.49 -21.58
CA ARG A 197 -5.97 -9.78 -21.21
C ARG A 197 -5.02 -10.30 -22.29
N ASP A 198 -5.40 -10.16 -23.55
CA ASP A 198 -4.62 -10.67 -24.70
C ASP A 198 -3.32 -9.89 -24.92
N GLU A 199 -3.19 -8.73 -24.30
CA GLU A 199 -1.98 -7.90 -24.34
C GLU A 199 -1.14 -8.00 -23.07
N HIS A 200 -1.55 -8.78 -22.07
CA HIS A 200 -0.80 -8.98 -20.84
C HIS A 200 0.27 -10.05 -21.05
N ILE A 201 1.52 -9.67 -20.80
CA ILE A 201 2.69 -10.55 -20.77
C ILE A 201 3.37 -10.34 -19.41
N SER A 202 3.26 -11.35 -18.54
CA SER A 202 3.88 -11.31 -17.21
C SER A 202 5.39 -11.07 -17.33
N GLY A 203 5.94 -10.19 -16.52
CA GLY A 203 7.32 -9.76 -16.56
C GLY A 203 7.67 -8.75 -17.67
N ALA A 204 6.71 -8.34 -18.50
CA ALA A 204 6.97 -7.42 -19.60
C ALA A 204 5.95 -6.28 -19.69
N ARG A 205 4.66 -6.55 -19.82
CA ARG A 205 3.67 -5.50 -20.05
C ARG A 205 2.26 -5.88 -19.61
N ALA A 206 1.45 -4.84 -19.30
CA ALA A 206 0.00 -4.90 -19.20
C ALA A 206 -0.63 -3.70 -19.92
N ALA A 207 -1.86 -3.85 -20.41
CA ALA A 207 -2.54 -2.79 -21.13
C ALA A 207 -4.00 -2.67 -20.70
N TYR A 208 -4.49 -1.44 -20.78
CA TYR A 208 -5.86 -1.07 -20.39
C TYR A 208 -6.42 -0.07 -21.40
N GLU A 209 -7.71 -0.16 -21.66
CA GLU A 209 -8.43 0.84 -22.44
C GLU A 209 -9.54 1.50 -21.63
N ARG A 210 -9.84 2.76 -21.94
CA ARG A 210 -10.93 3.49 -21.29
C ARG A 210 -12.25 2.78 -21.53
N PHE A 211 -13.01 2.56 -20.45
CA PHE A 211 -14.33 1.96 -20.54
C PHE A 211 -15.40 3.01 -20.89
N PRO A 212 -16.04 2.95 -22.06
CA PRO A 212 -16.95 4.01 -22.54
C PRO A 212 -18.21 4.17 -21.69
N LEU A 213 -18.68 3.10 -21.03
CA LEU A 213 -19.88 3.13 -20.19
C LEU A 213 -19.58 3.50 -18.73
N TYR A 214 -18.32 3.73 -18.36
CA TYR A 214 -18.01 4.18 -17.02
C TYR A 214 -18.64 5.54 -16.75
N GLN A 215 -19.39 5.65 -15.64
CA GLN A 215 -20.03 6.89 -15.19
C GLN A 215 -19.25 7.48 -14.01
N PRO A 216 -18.37 8.46 -14.24
CA PRO A 216 -17.70 9.17 -13.15
C PRO A 216 -18.73 9.78 -12.20
N ARG A 217 -18.41 9.85 -10.89
CA ARG A 217 -19.23 10.63 -9.97
C ARG A 217 -19.19 12.11 -10.38
N ALA A 218 -20.33 12.79 -10.36
CA ALA A 218 -20.43 14.17 -10.83
C ALA A 218 -19.71 15.18 -9.90
N SER A 219 -19.60 14.87 -8.61
CA SER A 219 -19.00 15.74 -7.60
C SER A 219 -18.47 14.94 -6.42
N GLY A 220 -17.74 15.60 -5.54
CA GLY A 220 -17.17 15.04 -4.30
C GLY A 220 -15.72 15.43 -4.13
N PRO A 221 -15.16 15.30 -2.91
CA PRO A 221 -13.74 15.55 -2.67
C PRO A 221 -12.86 14.65 -3.51
N VAL A 222 -11.94 15.28 -4.26
CA VAL A 222 -10.92 14.56 -5.02
C VAL A 222 -9.75 14.23 -4.10
N GLY A 223 -9.40 12.96 -4.01
CA GLY A 223 -8.26 12.52 -3.22
C GLY A 223 -8.11 11.02 -3.30
N PHE A 224 -7.02 10.47 -2.84
CA PHE A 224 -6.62 9.06 -2.91
C PHE A 224 -7.50 8.16 -3.81
N THR A 225 -8.66 7.71 -3.32
CA THR A 225 -9.58 6.83 -4.06
C THR A 225 -10.99 7.40 -4.22
N SER A 226 -11.22 8.65 -3.80
CA SER A 226 -12.53 9.33 -3.88
C SER A 226 -12.60 10.38 -5.00
N GLY A 227 -13.83 10.77 -5.33
CA GLY A 227 -14.16 11.85 -6.26
C GLY A 227 -14.44 11.40 -7.69
N PRO A 228 -14.57 12.36 -8.61
CA PRO A 228 -14.75 12.07 -10.03
C PRO A 228 -13.54 11.32 -10.59
N LYS A 229 -13.74 10.06 -10.99
CA LYS A 229 -12.69 9.23 -11.60
C LYS A 229 -12.74 9.36 -13.13
N VAL A 230 -12.40 10.55 -13.64
CA VAL A 230 -12.46 10.83 -15.08
C VAL A 230 -11.24 10.25 -15.79
N ALA A 231 -11.46 9.31 -16.72
CA ALA A 231 -10.42 8.72 -17.55
C ALA A 231 -10.15 9.61 -18.78
N HIS A 232 -9.08 10.42 -18.75
CA HIS A 232 -8.73 11.30 -19.87
C HIS A 232 -7.97 10.56 -20.98
N PHE A 233 -7.10 9.62 -20.64
CA PHE A 233 -6.40 8.81 -21.63
C PHE A 233 -7.31 7.72 -22.19
N HIS A 234 -7.19 7.47 -23.49
CA HIS A 234 -7.90 6.34 -24.13
C HIS A 234 -7.26 5.00 -23.75
N ARG A 235 -5.95 5.01 -23.53
CA ARG A 235 -5.15 3.81 -23.26
C ARG A 235 -4.12 4.06 -22.15
N VAL A 236 -3.94 3.09 -21.27
CA VAL A 236 -2.86 3.04 -20.28
C VAL A 236 -2.05 1.78 -20.55
N GLU A 237 -0.73 1.92 -20.67
CA GLU A 237 0.20 0.80 -20.85
C GLU A 237 1.17 0.75 -19.67
N TRP A 238 1.37 -0.41 -19.12
CA TRP A 238 2.38 -0.68 -18.12
C TRP A 238 3.53 -1.45 -18.75
N LEU A 239 4.76 -1.02 -18.47
CA LEU A 239 5.99 -1.68 -18.91
C LEU A 239 6.80 -2.08 -17.69
N THR A 240 7.26 -3.33 -17.64
CA THR A 240 8.19 -3.80 -16.63
C THR A 240 9.61 -3.53 -17.12
N LEU A 241 10.30 -2.58 -16.48
CA LEU A 241 11.66 -2.16 -16.81
C LEU A 241 12.54 -2.23 -15.55
N ASP A 242 13.82 -2.51 -15.73
CA ASP A 242 14.79 -2.29 -14.66
C ASP A 242 15.02 -0.78 -14.42
N ASN A 243 15.59 -0.43 -13.27
CA ASN A 243 15.75 0.95 -12.85
C ASN A 243 16.57 1.82 -13.82
N PHE A 244 17.60 1.26 -14.46
CA PHE A 244 18.43 2.03 -15.41
C PHE A 244 17.68 2.28 -16.72
N SER A 245 17.02 1.25 -17.23
CA SER A 245 16.16 1.35 -18.42
C SER A 245 15.00 2.31 -18.20
N ALA A 246 14.34 2.26 -17.04
CA ALA A 246 13.23 3.16 -16.69
C ALA A 246 13.68 4.63 -16.64
N MET A 247 14.85 4.92 -16.04
CA MET A 247 15.42 6.26 -15.99
C MET A 247 15.71 6.81 -17.39
N ALA A 248 16.33 6.01 -18.26
CA ALA A 248 16.63 6.40 -19.63
C ALA A 248 15.35 6.62 -20.44
N ALA A 249 14.36 5.71 -20.35
CA ALA A 249 13.09 5.78 -21.04
C ALA A 249 12.27 7.02 -20.63
N LEU A 250 12.29 7.38 -19.33
CA LEU A 250 11.61 8.58 -18.85
C LEU A 250 12.24 9.86 -19.42
N ARG A 251 13.57 9.94 -19.43
CA ARG A 251 14.32 11.07 -20.03
C ARG A 251 14.07 11.22 -21.52
N ASN A 252 14.04 10.11 -22.24
CA ASN A 252 13.78 10.07 -23.68
C ASN A 252 12.30 10.31 -24.04
N GLY A 253 11.39 10.29 -23.04
CA GLY A 253 9.95 10.38 -23.25
C GLY A 253 9.35 9.14 -23.92
N GLU A 254 9.94 7.98 -23.73
CA GLU A 254 9.42 6.67 -24.12
C GLU A 254 8.39 6.16 -23.11
N ILE A 255 8.54 6.57 -21.83
CA ILE A 255 7.54 6.40 -20.77
C ILE A 255 7.13 7.76 -20.22
N ASP A 256 5.94 7.82 -19.63
CA ASP A 256 5.38 9.06 -19.09
C ASP A 256 5.51 9.13 -17.56
N TRP A 257 5.46 8.01 -16.87
CA TRP A 257 5.45 7.95 -15.42
C TRP A 257 6.17 6.71 -14.90
N TRP A 258 7.13 6.90 -14.00
CA TRP A 258 7.82 5.86 -13.26
C TRP A 258 7.41 5.92 -11.78
N GLU A 259 6.78 4.86 -11.27
CA GLU A 259 6.12 4.87 -9.97
C GLU A 259 7.10 5.12 -8.82
N ILE A 260 8.18 4.36 -8.72
CA ILE A 260 9.13 4.47 -7.60
C ILE A 260 10.57 4.30 -8.11
N PRO A 261 11.23 5.40 -8.51
CA PRO A 261 12.68 5.41 -8.71
C PRO A 261 13.42 5.23 -7.38
N LEU A 262 14.64 4.71 -7.41
CA LEU A 262 15.55 4.72 -6.28
C LEU A 262 15.84 6.17 -5.85
N THR A 263 16.18 6.40 -4.58
CA THR A 263 16.37 7.75 -4.01
C THR A 263 17.42 8.57 -4.77
N ASP A 264 18.56 7.97 -5.13
CA ASP A 264 19.62 8.62 -5.91
C ASP A 264 19.17 8.97 -7.33
N GLN A 265 18.39 8.09 -7.96
CA GLN A 265 17.79 8.33 -9.28
C GLN A 265 16.73 9.42 -9.24
N ALA A 266 15.87 9.43 -8.21
CA ALA A 266 14.89 10.50 -8.00
C ALA A 266 15.59 11.84 -7.82
N THR A 267 16.67 11.90 -7.02
CA THR A 267 17.50 13.09 -6.83
C THR A 267 18.10 13.56 -8.16
N ALA A 268 18.64 12.63 -8.97
CA ALA A 268 19.17 12.97 -10.29
C ALA A 268 18.11 13.47 -11.27
N LEU A 269 16.90 12.89 -11.24
CA LEU A 269 15.76 13.29 -12.09
C LEU A 269 15.16 14.63 -11.68
N ALA A 270 15.25 15.03 -10.40
CA ALA A 270 14.75 16.32 -9.92
C ALA A 270 15.45 17.53 -10.57
N HIS A 271 16.64 17.34 -11.16
CA HIS A 271 17.36 18.36 -11.92
C HIS A 271 16.96 18.41 -13.39
N ASP A 272 16.15 17.49 -13.88
CA ASP A 272 15.67 17.45 -15.27
C ASP A 272 14.49 18.42 -15.46
N ARG A 273 14.63 19.39 -16.36
CA ARG A 273 13.60 20.43 -16.62
C ARG A 273 12.27 19.86 -17.17
N ASP A 274 12.31 18.68 -17.79
CA ASP A 274 11.16 18.03 -18.44
C ASP A 274 10.51 16.96 -17.55
N ILE A 275 11.01 16.77 -16.32
CA ILE A 275 10.53 15.77 -15.36
C ILE A 275 10.08 16.47 -14.09
N THR A 276 8.99 15.97 -13.52
CA THR A 276 8.52 16.33 -12.18
C THR A 276 8.79 15.15 -11.26
N VAL A 277 9.37 15.43 -10.10
CA VAL A 277 9.56 14.44 -9.04
C VAL A 277 8.73 14.83 -7.83
N ILE A 278 7.89 13.91 -7.37
CA ILE A 278 7.21 14.01 -6.08
C ILE A 278 8.05 13.22 -5.07
N SER A 279 8.77 13.89 -4.18
CA SER A 279 9.68 13.27 -3.21
C SER A 279 8.97 12.51 -2.09
N GLN A 280 7.73 12.87 -1.77
CA GLN A 280 6.92 12.24 -0.72
C GLN A 280 5.68 11.57 -1.30
N TYR A 281 5.88 10.75 -2.33
CA TYR A 281 4.78 10.07 -3.03
C TYR A 281 4.18 8.93 -2.20
N ALA A 282 5.00 8.05 -1.67
CA ALA A 282 4.57 6.98 -0.79
C ALA A 282 5.43 6.96 0.47
N THR A 283 4.92 6.36 1.54
CA THR A 283 5.57 6.33 2.83
C THR A 283 5.61 4.90 3.34
N ALA A 284 6.75 4.52 3.91
CA ALA A 284 6.89 3.24 4.59
C ALA A 284 7.61 3.43 5.94
N MET A 285 7.10 2.79 6.98
CA MET A 285 7.68 2.77 8.32
C MET A 285 8.50 1.50 8.49
N GLY A 286 9.76 1.64 8.91
CA GLY A 286 10.61 0.54 9.33
C GLY A 286 10.18 -0.02 10.68
N CYS A 287 10.27 -1.34 10.85
CA CYS A 287 9.93 -2.00 12.10
C CYS A 287 10.89 -3.14 12.42
N LEU A 288 11.24 -3.26 13.70
CA LEU A 288 11.89 -4.43 14.28
C LEU A 288 10.84 -5.30 14.98
N ARG A 289 10.57 -6.49 14.44
CA ARG A 289 9.57 -7.44 14.94
C ARG A 289 10.24 -8.57 15.72
N PHE A 290 9.72 -8.87 16.91
CA PHE A 290 10.19 -9.93 17.78
C PHE A 290 9.36 -11.20 17.68
N ASN A 291 10.00 -12.36 17.93
CA ASN A 291 9.33 -13.62 18.19
C ASN A 291 9.10 -13.77 19.70
N HIS A 292 7.85 -13.63 20.13
CA HIS A 292 7.48 -13.67 21.54
C HIS A 292 7.36 -15.10 22.11
N LEU A 293 7.54 -16.14 21.29
CA LEU A 293 7.41 -17.53 21.75
C LEU A 293 8.64 -18.02 22.51
N HIS A 294 9.82 -17.44 22.25
CA HIS A 294 11.10 -17.96 22.71
C HIS A 294 11.97 -16.89 23.37
N SER A 295 12.87 -17.34 24.28
CA SER A 295 13.93 -16.49 24.83
C SER A 295 14.81 -15.91 23.71
N PRO A 296 15.31 -14.67 23.90
CA PRO A 296 15.08 -13.78 25.03
C PRO A 296 13.82 -12.91 24.88
N PHE A 297 13.16 -12.90 23.70
CA PHE A 297 12.09 -11.96 23.38
C PHE A 297 10.69 -12.35 23.90
N ASN A 298 10.52 -13.50 24.52
CA ASN A 298 9.35 -13.79 25.34
C ASN A 298 9.34 -12.96 26.66
N ASN A 299 10.48 -12.42 27.08
CA ASN A 299 10.61 -11.51 28.22
C ASN A 299 10.40 -10.05 27.78
N VAL A 300 9.36 -9.40 28.31
CA VAL A 300 9.04 -8.01 28.01
C VAL A 300 10.15 -7.03 28.44
N ALA A 301 10.81 -7.28 29.57
CA ALA A 301 11.88 -6.40 30.06
C ALA A 301 13.08 -6.35 29.09
N VAL A 302 13.38 -7.47 28.40
CA VAL A 302 14.40 -7.50 27.35
C VAL A 302 13.98 -6.62 26.15
N ARG A 303 12.72 -6.71 25.73
CA ARG A 303 12.23 -5.87 24.62
C ARG A 303 12.20 -4.38 24.99
N GLN A 304 11.80 -4.05 26.23
CA GLN A 304 11.82 -2.67 26.75
C GLN A 304 13.26 -2.09 26.83
N ALA A 305 14.24 -2.90 27.21
CA ALA A 305 15.64 -2.48 27.25
C ALA A 305 16.16 -2.03 25.87
N LEU A 306 15.62 -2.60 24.78
CA LEU A 306 16.02 -2.26 23.42
C LEU A 306 15.41 -0.94 22.91
N LEU A 307 14.36 -0.39 23.53
CA LEU A 307 13.83 0.94 23.16
C LEU A 307 14.91 2.03 23.30
N GLY A 308 15.79 1.91 24.31
CA GLY A 308 16.91 2.84 24.50
C GLY A 308 18.10 2.62 23.56
N ALA A 309 18.12 1.49 22.84
CA ALA A 309 19.21 1.13 21.92
C ALA A 309 18.90 1.46 20.46
N VAL A 310 17.62 1.54 20.10
CA VAL A 310 17.19 1.83 18.72
C VAL A 310 17.36 3.31 18.40
N ASP A 311 18.00 3.61 17.27
CA ASP A 311 18.13 4.93 16.67
C ASP A 311 17.41 4.96 15.32
N GLN A 312 16.29 5.69 15.28
CA GLN A 312 15.49 5.80 14.06
C GLN A 312 16.19 6.64 12.99
N ALA A 313 16.92 7.69 13.38
CA ALA A 313 17.63 8.55 12.43
C ALA A 313 18.77 7.81 11.73
N GLU A 314 19.56 7.02 12.48
CA GLU A 314 20.61 6.17 11.91
C GLU A 314 20.02 5.11 10.97
N ALA A 315 18.94 4.45 11.40
CA ALA A 315 18.24 3.45 10.58
C ALA A 315 17.70 4.06 9.28
N MET A 316 17.07 5.23 9.34
CA MET A 316 16.51 5.90 8.15
C MET A 316 17.58 6.50 7.25
N THR A 317 18.70 6.98 7.81
CA THR A 317 19.86 7.38 7.01
C THR A 317 20.39 6.21 6.16
N ALA A 318 20.44 5.01 6.72
CA ALA A 318 20.86 3.83 5.99
C ALA A 318 19.84 3.38 4.91
N VAL A 319 18.54 3.55 5.18
CA VAL A 319 17.46 3.12 4.27
C VAL A 319 17.27 4.09 3.11
N ALA A 320 17.26 5.39 3.37
CA ALA A 320 16.86 6.39 2.40
C ALA A 320 18.03 7.26 1.95
N SER A 321 18.60 8.08 2.85
CA SER A 321 19.64 9.07 2.52
C SER A 321 20.12 9.79 3.78
N THR A 322 21.24 10.50 3.69
CA THR A 322 21.64 11.51 4.68
C THR A 322 20.78 12.79 4.64
N ASP A 323 19.96 12.95 3.61
CA ASP A 323 19.04 14.06 3.45
C ASP A 323 17.72 13.78 4.18
N HIS A 324 17.45 14.56 5.23
CA HIS A 324 16.24 14.45 6.06
C HIS A 324 14.94 14.78 5.33
N THR A 325 14.97 15.26 4.08
CA THR A 325 13.76 15.44 3.29
C THR A 325 13.12 14.13 2.85
N PHE A 326 13.88 13.02 2.90
CA PHE A 326 13.43 11.68 2.51
C PHE A 326 12.98 10.80 3.67
N TRP A 327 13.04 11.25 4.91
CA TRP A 327 12.64 10.44 6.06
C TRP A 327 12.32 11.27 7.30
N HIS A 328 11.66 10.61 8.26
CA HIS A 328 11.39 11.13 9.60
C HIS A 328 11.79 10.13 10.68
N ASP A 329 12.29 10.65 11.78
CA ASP A 329 12.42 9.97 13.07
C ASP A 329 11.32 10.42 14.05
N GLY A 330 11.35 9.89 15.27
CA GLY A 330 10.34 10.18 16.28
C GLY A 330 8.96 9.64 15.92
N ILE A 331 8.93 8.53 15.17
CA ILE A 331 7.71 7.87 14.69
C ILE A 331 7.23 6.85 15.71
N GLY A 332 5.94 6.91 16.04
CA GLY A 332 5.26 5.97 16.92
C GLY A 332 4.53 4.85 16.17
N LEU A 333 3.32 4.57 16.63
CA LEU A 333 2.50 3.46 16.15
C LEU A 333 1.88 3.71 14.76
N PHE A 334 1.45 4.94 14.51
CA PHE A 334 0.74 5.31 13.29
C PHE A 334 1.62 6.17 12.39
N PRO A 335 1.54 5.97 11.06
CA PRO A 335 2.29 6.76 10.10
C PRO A 335 1.98 8.26 10.19
N THR A 336 2.99 9.09 9.98
CA THR A 336 2.87 10.56 10.00
C THR A 336 1.81 11.04 9.00
N GLY A 337 1.04 12.06 9.38
CA GLY A 337 0.01 12.66 8.52
C GLY A 337 -1.27 11.82 8.40
N THR A 338 -1.46 10.80 9.25
CA THR A 338 -2.73 10.10 9.40
C THR A 338 -3.52 10.66 10.58
N PRO A 339 -4.87 10.57 10.59
CA PRO A 339 -5.70 11.18 11.63
C PRO A 339 -5.44 10.69 13.06
N LEU A 340 -4.88 9.48 13.20
CA LEU A 340 -4.63 8.80 14.48
C LEU A 340 -3.15 8.86 14.91
N ALA A 341 -2.27 9.47 14.09
CA ALA A 341 -0.87 9.68 14.46
C ALA A 341 -0.77 10.54 15.73
N ASN A 342 0.06 10.13 16.66
CA ASN A 342 0.31 10.84 17.92
C ASN A 342 1.73 10.55 18.43
N ASP A 343 2.20 11.35 19.37
CA ASP A 343 3.54 11.27 19.92
C ASP A 343 3.55 10.83 21.41
N ALA A 344 2.48 10.22 21.89
CA ALA A 344 2.37 9.80 23.28
C ALA A 344 3.49 8.84 23.69
N GLY A 345 4.30 9.24 24.68
CA GLY A 345 5.40 8.44 25.20
C GLY A 345 6.58 8.24 24.24
N ILE A 346 6.66 9.01 23.16
CA ILE A 346 7.70 8.86 22.12
C ILE A 346 9.10 9.18 22.61
N GLU A 347 9.22 9.82 23.78
CA GLU A 347 10.50 10.15 24.41
C GLU A 347 11.38 8.92 24.60
N VAL A 348 10.80 7.73 24.72
CA VAL A 348 11.56 6.47 24.86
C VAL A 348 12.44 6.20 23.64
N LEU A 349 12.07 6.72 22.44
CA LEU A 349 12.83 6.61 21.20
C LEU A 349 13.62 7.87 20.84
N ARG A 350 13.29 9.03 21.43
CA ARG A 350 13.97 10.33 21.16
C ARG A 350 15.14 10.63 22.08
N ARG A 351 15.31 9.85 23.15
CA ARG A 351 16.46 10.02 24.08
C ARG A 351 17.78 9.77 23.36
N PRO A 352 18.87 10.48 23.73
CA PRO A 352 20.18 10.14 23.23
C PRO A 352 20.52 8.68 23.49
N ARG A 353 21.15 8.01 22.51
CA ARG A 353 21.49 6.60 22.64
C ARG A 353 22.53 6.38 23.74
N ASP A 354 22.24 5.46 24.62
CA ASP A 354 23.14 5.01 25.67
C ASP A 354 23.22 3.48 25.65
N TYR A 355 24.14 2.97 24.84
CA TYR A 355 24.37 1.53 24.74
C TYR A 355 24.91 0.91 26.05
N ALA A 356 25.54 1.70 26.92
CA ALA A 356 25.97 1.20 28.24
C ALA A 356 24.77 0.98 29.16
N ALA A 357 23.83 1.93 29.19
CA ALA A 357 22.58 1.78 29.92
C ALA A 357 21.72 0.64 29.31
N ALA A 358 21.69 0.50 27.99
CA ALA A 358 20.96 -0.62 27.32
C ALA A 358 21.55 -1.98 27.72
N ARG A 359 22.88 -2.14 27.74
CA ARG A 359 23.55 -3.37 28.23
C ARG A 359 23.21 -3.68 29.67
N GLN A 360 23.24 -2.66 30.54
CA GLN A 360 22.87 -2.84 31.93
C GLN A 360 21.40 -3.25 32.09
N ALA A 361 20.49 -2.62 31.35
CA ALA A 361 19.08 -2.96 31.35
C ALA A 361 18.82 -4.38 30.82
N LEU A 362 19.51 -4.81 29.77
CA LEU A 362 19.45 -6.19 29.25
C LEU A 362 19.91 -7.21 30.28
N ALA A 363 21.06 -6.95 30.94
CA ALA A 363 21.55 -7.82 32.01
C ALA A 363 20.56 -7.88 33.18
N GLY A 364 20.01 -6.72 33.61
CA GLY A 364 18.97 -6.64 34.65
C GLY A 364 17.67 -7.34 34.26
N ALA A 365 17.35 -7.41 32.97
CA ALA A 365 16.23 -8.17 32.44
C ALA A 365 16.50 -9.67 32.35
N GLY A 366 17.71 -10.13 32.68
CA GLY A 366 18.09 -11.54 32.66
C GLY A 366 18.60 -12.04 31.30
N TYR A 367 18.98 -11.16 30.38
CA TYR A 367 19.66 -11.56 29.15
C TYR A 367 21.12 -11.94 29.46
N ASN A 368 21.51 -13.18 29.13
CA ASN A 368 22.82 -13.75 29.44
C ASN A 368 23.66 -14.09 28.20
N GLY A 369 23.41 -13.40 27.08
CA GLY A 369 24.15 -13.61 25.84
C GLY A 369 23.58 -14.75 24.96
N GLU A 370 22.32 -15.10 25.15
CA GLU A 370 21.64 -16.05 24.26
C GLU A 370 21.72 -15.59 22.80
N LYS A 371 22.04 -16.53 21.92
CA LYS A 371 22.08 -16.25 20.49
C LYS A 371 20.72 -15.86 19.95
N ILE A 372 20.63 -14.69 19.29
CA ILE A 372 19.44 -14.24 18.59
C ILE A 372 19.61 -14.37 17.07
N VAL A 373 18.69 -15.10 16.44
CA VAL A 373 18.68 -15.29 14.99
C VAL A 373 17.84 -14.19 14.37
N ILE A 374 18.46 -13.33 13.55
CA ILE A 374 17.80 -12.24 12.84
C ILE A 374 17.75 -12.56 11.35
N LEU A 375 16.54 -12.48 10.76
CA LEU A 375 16.32 -12.74 9.34
C LEU A 375 16.31 -11.42 8.56
N VAL A 376 17.18 -11.31 7.55
CA VAL A 376 17.30 -10.13 6.68
C VAL A 376 17.22 -10.55 5.21
N PRO A 377 16.24 -10.05 4.43
CA PRO A 377 16.16 -10.24 2.98
C PRO A 377 17.31 -9.55 2.25
N THR A 378 17.87 -10.22 1.23
CA THR A 378 18.99 -9.69 0.41
C THR A 378 18.52 -8.98 -0.86
N ASP A 379 17.32 -9.28 -1.33
CA ASP A 379 16.73 -8.88 -2.60
C ASP A 379 15.74 -7.69 -2.48
N VAL A 380 15.52 -7.16 -1.26
CA VAL A 380 14.78 -5.92 -1.01
C VAL A 380 15.71 -4.94 -0.31
N GLN A 381 16.23 -3.98 -1.08
CA GLN A 381 17.32 -3.10 -0.66
C GLN A 381 17.00 -2.33 0.63
N GLU A 382 15.80 -1.78 0.77
CA GLU A 382 15.40 -0.99 1.93
C GLU A 382 15.29 -1.86 3.19
N ILE A 383 14.75 -3.07 3.08
CA ILE A 383 14.67 -3.99 4.23
C ILE A 383 16.06 -4.49 4.60
N ARG A 384 16.93 -4.70 3.60
CA ARG A 384 18.32 -5.09 3.84
C ARG A 384 19.09 -4.00 4.59
N ALA A 385 19.01 -2.76 4.11
CA ALA A 385 19.67 -1.61 4.76
C ALA A 385 19.16 -1.42 6.20
N LEU A 386 17.84 -1.44 6.40
CA LEU A 386 17.22 -1.40 7.73
C LEU A 386 17.71 -2.53 8.63
N GLY A 387 17.77 -3.75 8.08
CA GLY A 387 18.18 -4.94 8.80
C GLY A 387 19.65 -4.90 9.24
N LEU A 388 20.54 -4.40 8.39
CA LEU A 388 21.97 -4.25 8.72
C LEU A 388 22.16 -3.18 9.78
N ALA A 389 21.60 -1.97 9.59
CA ALA A 389 21.70 -0.87 10.57
C ALA A 389 21.11 -1.27 11.93
N GLY A 390 19.89 -1.82 11.95
CA GLY A 390 19.28 -2.26 13.20
C GLY A 390 20.01 -3.42 13.88
N THR A 391 20.61 -4.34 13.10
CA THR A 391 21.45 -5.41 13.65
C THR A 391 22.69 -4.84 14.36
N ASP A 392 23.32 -3.82 13.79
CA ASP A 392 24.49 -3.19 14.41
C ASP A 392 24.11 -2.47 15.70
N GLN A 393 22.97 -1.79 15.75
CA GLN A 393 22.43 -1.20 17.00
C GLN A 393 22.20 -2.27 18.08
N LEU A 394 21.65 -3.42 17.73
CA LEU A 394 21.47 -4.54 18.67
C LEU A 394 22.82 -5.11 19.17
N ARG A 395 23.83 -5.22 18.32
CA ARG A 395 25.19 -5.63 18.70
C ARG A 395 25.84 -4.62 19.64
N LEU A 396 25.71 -3.33 19.35
CA LEU A 396 26.20 -2.25 20.23
C LEU A 396 25.51 -2.28 21.60
N ALA A 397 24.24 -2.66 21.65
CA ALA A 397 23.51 -2.91 22.89
C ALA A 397 23.97 -4.18 23.64
N GLY A 398 24.87 -4.97 23.07
CA GLY A 398 25.44 -6.18 23.68
C GLY A 398 24.68 -7.46 23.36
N MET A 399 23.81 -7.46 22.34
CA MET A 399 23.13 -8.69 21.92
C MET A 399 24.03 -9.59 21.08
N ASN A 400 23.97 -10.90 21.30
CA ASN A 400 24.71 -11.93 20.56
C ASN A 400 23.94 -12.29 19.27
N VAL A 401 24.17 -11.52 18.20
CA VAL A 401 23.41 -11.60 16.95
C VAL A 401 24.02 -12.57 15.95
N ASP A 402 23.23 -13.58 15.56
CA ASP A 402 23.41 -14.44 14.39
C ASP A 402 22.55 -13.87 13.25
N LEU A 403 23.16 -13.06 12.39
CA LEU A 403 22.51 -12.47 11.23
C LEU A 403 22.44 -13.50 10.09
N GLN A 404 21.23 -13.78 9.62
CA GLN A 404 20.98 -14.72 8.55
C GLN A 404 20.33 -14.03 7.36
N GLU A 405 21.17 -13.78 6.34
CA GLU A 405 20.75 -13.18 5.08
C GLU A 405 20.19 -14.26 4.14
N MET A 406 19.07 -13.96 3.47
CA MET A 406 18.39 -14.86 2.52
C MET A 406 17.47 -14.07 1.60
N GLU A 407 16.97 -14.67 0.53
CA GLU A 407 15.93 -14.07 -0.31
C GLU A 407 14.63 -13.85 0.48
N LEU A 408 13.85 -12.81 0.12
CA LEU A 408 12.59 -12.45 0.78
C LEU A 408 11.63 -13.64 0.86
N GLY A 409 11.47 -14.38 -0.25
CA GLY A 409 10.59 -15.54 -0.30
C GLY A 409 10.98 -16.63 0.72
N ALA A 410 12.28 -16.90 0.90
CA ALA A 410 12.79 -17.82 1.91
C ALA A 410 12.56 -17.27 3.33
N SER A 411 12.83 -15.98 3.54
CA SER A 411 12.58 -15.29 4.80
C SER A 411 11.08 -15.35 5.20
N LEU A 412 10.17 -15.07 4.27
CA LEU A 412 8.72 -15.12 4.52
C LEU A 412 8.26 -16.53 4.92
N ARG A 413 8.77 -17.57 4.27
CA ARG A 413 8.47 -18.96 4.66
C ARG A 413 9.01 -19.27 6.06
N ARG A 414 10.27 -18.87 6.35
CA ARG A 414 10.89 -19.14 7.65
C ARG A 414 10.21 -18.40 8.80
N ARG A 415 9.72 -17.18 8.58
CA ARG A 415 8.94 -16.41 9.56
C ARG A 415 7.66 -17.12 10.02
N GLN A 416 7.11 -18.06 9.24
CA GLN A 416 5.96 -18.87 9.63
C GLN A 416 6.31 -19.95 10.68
N SER A 417 7.61 -20.28 10.84
CA SER A 417 8.04 -21.31 11.78
C SER A 417 7.88 -20.84 13.22
N ARG A 418 7.25 -21.67 14.03
CA ARG A 418 7.15 -21.52 15.49
C ARG A 418 8.24 -22.28 16.25
N ALA A 419 9.17 -22.91 15.54
CA ALA A 419 10.30 -23.60 16.15
C ALA A 419 11.21 -22.62 16.90
N ALA A 420 11.92 -23.13 17.91
CA ALA A 420 12.94 -22.36 18.61
C ALA A 420 14.09 -21.96 17.67
N PRO A 421 14.78 -20.81 17.92
CA PRO A 421 15.85 -20.33 17.05
C PRO A 421 16.96 -21.35 16.79
N ASP A 422 17.32 -22.15 17.77
CA ASP A 422 18.32 -23.24 17.69
C ASP A 422 17.82 -24.46 16.90
N LYS A 423 16.51 -24.54 16.61
CA LYS A 423 15.86 -25.61 15.83
C LYS A 423 15.37 -25.12 14.46
N GLY A 424 16.05 -24.14 13.87
CA GLY A 424 15.73 -23.60 12.56
C GLY A 424 14.65 -22.52 12.57
N GLY A 425 14.19 -22.07 13.75
CA GLY A 425 13.32 -20.92 13.91
C GLY A 425 14.06 -19.59 13.80
N TRP A 426 13.52 -18.55 14.40
CA TRP A 426 14.03 -17.18 14.34
C TRP A 426 13.70 -16.41 15.63
N SER A 427 14.46 -15.34 15.91
CA SER A 427 14.26 -14.49 17.09
C SER A 427 13.66 -13.13 16.73
N ALA A 428 14.10 -12.51 15.62
CA ALA A 428 13.60 -11.24 15.15
C ALA A 428 13.72 -11.10 13.63
N PHE A 429 13.00 -10.13 13.06
CA PHE A 429 13.20 -9.70 11.68
C PHE A 429 12.87 -8.22 11.54
N PHE A 430 13.42 -7.60 10.50
CA PHE A 430 13.05 -6.26 10.07
C PHE A 430 12.01 -6.31 8.95
N GLY A 431 11.13 -5.32 8.91
CA GLY A 431 10.10 -5.22 7.89
C GLY A 431 9.62 -3.80 7.69
N LEU A 432 8.79 -3.60 6.68
CA LEU A 432 8.22 -2.31 6.32
C LEU A 432 6.70 -2.33 6.48
N ILE A 433 6.14 -1.23 6.95
CA ILE A 433 4.70 -0.96 7.07
C ILE A 433 4.35 0.17 6.12
N ASP A 434 3.57 -0.12 5.10
CA ASP A 434 3.10 0.87 4.12
C ASP A 434 1.95 1.71 4.73
N ARG A 435 1.95 3.02 4.51
CA ARG A 435 0.90 3.95 4.98
C ARG A 435 -0.46 3.74 4.29
N SER A 436 -0.48 3.11 3.13
CA SER A 436 -1.71 2.87 2.37
C SER A 436 -2.55 1.69 2.87
N THR A 437 -2.05 0.96 3.85
CA THR A 437 -2.69 -0.25 4.36
C THR A 437 -3.64 0.04 5.50
N PRO A 438 -4.38 -0.98 5.96
CA PRO A 438 -5.12 -0.92 7.20
C PRO A 438 -4.31 -0.45 8.42
N ASN A 439 -2.98 -0.28 8.28
CA ASN A 439 -2.09 0.23 9.34
C ASN A 439 -2.40 1.68 9.79
N THR A 440 -3.29 2.39 9.11
CA THR A 440 -3.77 3.70 9.55
C THR A 440 -4.82 3.65 10.65
N ASN A 441 -5.31 2.45 11.00
CA ASN A 441 -6.24 2.24 12.10
C ASN A 441 -5.85 1.03 12.97
N PRO A 442 -6.21 1.01 14.27
CA PRO A 442 -5.76 -0.05 15.18
C PRO A 442 -6.28 -1.43 14.85
N TYR A 443 -7.49 -1.53 14.34
CA TYR A 443 -8.10 -2.84 14.09
C TYR A 443 -7.54 -3.51 12.85
N GLY A 444 -7.31 -2.74 11.80
CA GLY A 444 -6.69 -3.21 10.57
C GLY A 444 -5.20 -3.50 10.71
N ASN A 445 -4.51 -2.83 11.63
CA ASN A 445 -3.07 -2.96 11.80
C ASN A 445 -2.70 -4.32 12.43
N TYR A 446 -2.31 -5.26 11.58
CA TYR A 446 -1.92 -6.61 12.01
C TYR A 446 -0.58 -6.65 12.75
N TRP A 447 0.26 -5.61 12.66
CA TRP A 447 1.53 -5.53 13.39
C TRP A 447 1.32 -5.36 14.90
N ILE A 448 0.23 -4.68 15.32
CA ILE A 448 -0.11 -4.51 16.73
C ILE A 448 -1.02 -5.60 17.28
N ARG A 449 -1.62 -6.42 16.41
CA ARG A 449 -2.49 -7.50 16.85
C ARG A 449 -1.73 -8.42 17.81
N ALA A 450 -2.28 -8.59 19.02
CA ALA A 450 -1.60 -9.21 20.16
C ALA A 450 -2.48 -10.27 20.87
N ASP A 451 -3.21 -11.07 20.09
CA ASP A 451 -4.08 -12.16 20.57
C ASP A 451 -3.36 -13.53 20.59
N GLY A 452 -2.05 -13.52 20.71
CA GLY A 452 -1.23 -14.73 20.89
C GLY A 452 -1.22 -15.62 19.64
N PRO A 453 -1.74 -16.84 19.71
CA PRO A 453 -1.67 -17.79 18.59
C PRO A 453 -2.30 -17.31 17.28
N ALA A 454 -3.27 -16.39 17.35
CA ALA A 454 -3.93 -15.80 16.19
C ALA A 454 -3.28 -14.48 15.75
N ALA A 455 -2.35 -13.91 16.54
CA ALA A 455 -1.56 -12.76 16.16
C ALA A 455 -0.70 -13.06 14.93
N TRP A 456 -0.40 -12.00 14.17
CA TRP A 456 0.53 -12.10 13.06
C TRP A 456 1.94 -12.49 13.56
N LEU A 457 2.83 -12.86 12.64
CA LEU A 457 4.19 -13.37 12.87
C LEU A 457 4.88 -12.72 14.10
N GLY A 458 5.45 -13.56 14.96
CA GLY A 458 6.02 -13.16 16.25
C GLY A 458 5.05 -13.40 17.43
N TRP A 459 3.76 -13.55 17.19
CA TRP A 459 2.72 -14.02 18.12
C TRP A 459 2.71 -13.31 19.48
N PRO A 460 2.69 -11.97 19.53
CA PRO A 460 2.60 -11.25 20.80
C PRO A 460 1.26 -11.53 21.50
N THR A 461 1.27 -11.41 22.82
CA THR A 461 0.08 -11.48 23.65
C THR A 461 -0.01 -10.25 24.52
N SER A 462 -1.09 -9.48 24.39
CA SER A 462 -1.42 -8.33 25.23
C SER A 462 -2.93 -8.15 25.32
N PRO A 463 -3.56 -8.55 26.43
CA PRO A 463 -5.00 -8.34 26.64
C PRO A 463 -5.38 -6.85 26.58
N ARG A 464 -4.50 -5.93 27.01
CA ARG A 464 -4.78 -4.49 26.98
C ARG A 464 -4.78 -3.95 25.57
N ILE A 465 -3.82 -4.32 24.72
CA ILE A 465 -3.80 -3.95 23.30
C ILE A 465 -5.09 -4.42 22.61
N GLU A 466 -5.48 -5.68 22.81
CA GLU A 466 -6.70 -6.22 22.19
C GLU A 466 -7.97 -5.55 22.70
N ALA A 467 -8.05 -5.22 24.00
CA ALA A 467 -9.17 -4.46 24.55
C ALA A 467 -9.27 -3.05 23.93
N LEU A 468 -8.13 -2.35 23.74
CA LEU A 468 -8.10 -1.03 23.08
C LEU A 468 -8.46 -1.12 21.60
N ARG A 469 -7.98 -2.14 20.88
CA ARG A 469 -8.35 -2.40 19.48
C ARG A 469 -9.85 -2.64 19.35
N ALA A 470 -10.41 -3.45 20.24
CA ALA A 470 -11.86 -3.72 20.28
C ALA A 470 -12.67 -2.46 20.63
N ALA A 471 -12.20 -1.63 21.58
CA ALA A 471 -12.87 -0.38 21.94
C ALA A 471 -12.90 0.60 20.77
N TRP A 472 -11.82 0.69 20.00
CA TRP A 472 -11.75 1.57 18.83
C TRP A 472 -12.82 1.26 17.78
N LEU A 473 -13.16 -0.01 17.56
CA LEU A 473 -14.20 -0.42 16.59
C LEU A 473 -15.57 0.23 16.83
N TYR A 474 -15.85 0.64 18.06
CA TYR A 474 -17.15 1.19 18.45
C TYR A 474 -17.06 2.67 18.83
N ALA A 475 -15.88 3.28 18.72
CA ALA A 475 -15.67 4.71 18.97
C ALA A 475 -16.30 5.53 17.85
N ALA A 476 -17.38 6.24 18.18
CA ALA A 476 -18.22 6.95 17.21
C ALA A 476 -17.62 8.30 16.79
N SER A 477 -16.74 8.90 17.60
CA SER A 477 -16.13 10.19 17.31
C SER A 477 -14.62 10.08 17.08
N LEU A 478 -14.08 10.96 16.23
CA LEU A 478 -12.64 11.02 15.97
C LEU A 478 -11.83 11.32 17.25
N ASP A 479 -12.38 12.13 18.15
CA ASP A 479 -11.72 12.48 19.40
C ASP A 479 -11.61 11.26 20.33
N GLU A 480 -12.65 10.44 20.41
CA GLU A 480 -12.60 9.18 21.14
C GLU A 480 -11.62 8.19 20.49
N GLN A 481 -11.64 8.07 19.18
CA GLN A 481 -10.69 7.25 18.43
C GLN A 481 -9.24 7.68 18.70
N ARG A 482 -8.95 8.98 18.70
CA ARG A 482 -7.63 9.54 19.03
C ARG A 482 -7.23 9.24 20.47
N ARG A 483 -8.14 9.40 21.42
CA ARG A 483 -7.89 9.07 22.83
C ARG A 483 -7.49 7.60 22.99
N ILE A 484 -8.24 6.69 22.38
CA ILE A 484 -7.93 5.26 22.39
C ILE A 484 -6.56 4.98 21.74
N CYS A 485 -6.25 5.64 20.62
CA CYS A 485 -4.98 5.48 19.93
C CYS A 485 -3.79 6.03 20.74
N THR A 486 -3.99 7.08 21.53
CA THR A 486 -3.02 7.59 22.50
C THR A 486 -2.73 6.54 23.59
N GLU A 487 -3.76 5.96 24.18
CA GLU A 487 -3.60 4.87 25.15
C GLU A 487 -2.93 3.64 24.53
N LEU A 488 -3.29 3.32 23.29
CA LEU A 488 -2.70 2.19 22.56
C LEU A 488 -1.20 2.40 22.31
N GLN A 489 -0.77 3.62 21.96
CA GLN A 489 0.64 3.94 21.78
C GLN A 489 1.42 3.87 23.09
N LEU A 490 0.86 4.36 24.21
CA LEU A 490 1.46 4.19 25.52
C LEU A 490 1.60 2.71 25.90
N GLN A 491 0.60 1.88 25.59
CA GLN A 491 0.65 0.44 25.81
C GLN A 491 1.68 -0.26 24.91
N LEU A 492 1.91 0.27 23.69
CA LEU A 492 2.97 -0.24 22.82
C LEU A 492 4.35 -0.18 23.49
N TRP A 493 4.66 0.91 24.21
CA TRP A 493 5.93 1.05 24.93
C TRP A 493 6.04 0.13 26.15
N GLN A 494 4.91 -0.32 26.69
CA GLN A 494 4.88 -1.28 27.81
C GLN A 494 5.07 -2.73 27.32
N ASP A 495 4.39 -3.13 26.26
CA ASP A 495 4.38 -4.53 25.82
C ASP A 495 5.39 -4.83 24.71
N VAL A 496 5.81 -3.80 24.00
CA VAL A 496 6.81 -3.81 22.90
C VAL A 496 6.59 -4.98 21.93
N PRO A 497 5.44 -5.07 21.25
CA PRO A 497 5.20 -6.11 20.26
C PRO A 497 6.14 -5.98 19.05
N TYR A 498 6.59 -4.78 18.75
CA TYR A 498 7.64 -4.41 17.81
C TYR A 498 8.21 -3.03 18.18
N ILE A 499 9.33 -2.63 17.57
CA ILE A 499 9.88 -1.28 17.71
C ILE A 499 9.80 -0.58 16.35
N PRO A 500 9.16 0.61 16.26
CA PRO A 500 9.23 1.46 15.07
C PRO A 500 10.67 1.95 14.85
N MET A 501 11.13 1.88 13.59
CA MET A 501 12.52 2.19 13.22
C MET A 501 12.65 3.49 12.40
N GLY A 502 11.60 4.33 12.38
CA GLY A 502 11.51 5.55 11.57
C GLY A 502 10.63 5.35 10.33
N GLU A 503 10.40 6.43 9.62
CA GLU A 503 9.55 6.49 8.42
C GLU A 503 10.33 7.13 7.27
N TYR A 504 10.29 6.53 6.08
CA TYR A 504 10.92 7.09 4.89
C TYR A 504 9.92 7.29 3.76
N TYR A 505 10.27 8.21 2.87
CA TYR A 505 9.47 8.56 1.70
C TYR A 505 10.03 7.91 0.45
N GLN A 506 9.14 7.39 -0.38
CA GLN A 506 9.44 6.92 -1.71
C GLN A 506 9.01 8.00 -2.72
N SER A 507 9.91 8.33 -3.64
CA SER A 507 9.63 9.31 -4.68
C SER A 507 8.86 8.69 -5.84
N SER A 508 8.21 9.54 -6.64
CA SER A 508 7.67 9.19 -7.96
C SER A 508 8.13 10.21 -8.99
N ALA A 509 8.34 9.79 -10.23
CA ALA A 509 8.84 10.66 -11.28
C ALA A 509 7.98 10.54 -12.55
N TYR A 510 7.61 11.68 -13.16
CA TYR A 510 6.79 11.69 -14.36
C TYR A 510 7.14 12.87 -15.27
N ARG A 511 6.75 12.77 -16.53
CA ARG A 511 6.93 13.83 -17.52
C ARG A 511 6.13 15.07 -17.13
N LYS A 512 6.74 16.26 -17.22
CA LYS A 512 6.16 17.55 -16.80
C LYS A 512 4.90 17.94 -17.57
N ASP A 513 4.67 17.35 -18.74
CA ASP A 513 3.45 17.51 -19.52
C ASP A 513 2.27 16.70 -19.01
N LEU A 514 2.45 15.82 -18.01
CA LEU A 514 1.36 15.23 -17.25
C LEU A 514 0.90 16.19 -16.16
N LEU A 515 -0.38 16.53 -16.22
CA LEU A 515 -1.05 17.42 -15.26
C LEU A 515 -1.96 16.60 -14.35
N ASP A 516 -2.23 17.16 -13.16
CA ASP A 516 -3.19 16.63 -12.20
C ASP A 516 -2.87 15.21 -11.71
N VAL A 517 -1.58 14.83 -11.69
CA VAL A 517 -1.12 13.61 -11.02
C VAL A 517 -1.40 13.77 -9.53
N LEU A 518 -2.32 12.96 -9.01
CA LEU A 518 -2.75 13.06 -7.61
C LEU A 518 -1.63 12.60 -6.68
N PRO A 519 -1.25 13.39 -5.68
CA PRO A 519 -0.39 12.92 -4.60
C PRO A 519 -1.14 11.86 -3.80
N GLY A 520 -0.48 10.78 -3.45
CA GLY A 520 -1.13 9.70 -2.72
C GLY A 520 -0.14 8.60 -2.36
N CYS A 521 -0.65 7.54 -1.74
CA CYS A 521 0.18 6.42 -1.32
C CYS A 521 0.44 5.40 -2.44
N PHE A 522 -0.18 5.59 -3.62
CA PHE A 522 -0.10 4.68 -4.77
C PHE A 522 -0.63 5.35 -6.05
N ALA A 523 -0.31 4.75 -7.22
CA ALA A 523 -0.70 5.27 -8.51
C ALA A 523 -2.22 5.12 -8.75
N VAL A 524 -2.87 6.23 -9.09
CA VAL A 524 -4.21 6.28 -9.64
C VAL A 524 -4.18 6.93 -11.01
N PHE A 525 -5.04 6.51 -11.94
CA PHE A 525 -4.93 6.83 -13.36
C PHE A 525 -6.10 7.67 -13.90
N TRP A 526 -6.99 8.10 -13.02
CA TRP A 526 -8.04 9.06 -13.33
C TRP A 526 -7.63 10.49 -12.96
N GLY A 527 -8.29 11.46 -13.56
CA GLY A 527 -7.97 12.87 -13.37
C GLY A 527 -6.72 13.34 -14.10
N ILE A 528 -5.76 12.46 -14.38
CA ILE A 528 -4.50 12.78 -15.04
C ILE A 528 -4.76 13.09 -16.50
N ARG A 529 -4.21 14.21 -16.99
CA ARG A 529 -4.31 14.65 -18.38
C ARG A 529 -2.97 15.13 -18.90
N ARG A 530 -2.87 15.26 -20.21
CA ARG A 530 -1.69 15.85 -20.85
C ARG A 530 -1.95 17.33 -21.13
N ALA A 531 -0.90 18.16 -21.01
CA ALA A 531 -0.92 19.61 -21.28
C ALA A 531 -1.30 19.94 -22.73
#